data_c3943798d5e8a1f6c5c7eb537373a9ae
#
_entry.id   c3943798d5e8a1f6c5c7eb537373a9ae
#
_cell.length_a   1.000
_cell.length_b   1.000
_cell.length_c   1.000
_cell.angle_alpha   90.00
_cell.angle_beta   90.00
_cell.angle_gamma   90.00
#
_symmetry.space_group_name_H-M   'P 1'
#
loop_
_entity.id
_entity.type
_entity.pdbx_description
1 polymer ?
#
loop_
_entity_poly.entity_id
_entity_poly.type
_entity_poly.pdbx_seq_one_letter_code
_entity_poly.pdbx_strand_id
1 'polypeptide(L)'
;MDKITPEATSLDMASESSSKKIIDLEIQGLVKSFAKDQLPILDGIDLNIAHGEAVSLLGANGTGKSTLLRCCMGLIPFEKGEVKIFGKSMTQSSAKDVRKLRTHCGFVFQKHNLVPRLSALSNVIHGSQGWEKGMRTWYQAIAKPHIREFAMHCLEQVSMADFAKRRVDQLSGGQSQRVAIARALMQKPKMVIADEPVASLDPSSGEEVMDLFISLLKENDITLLFSSHHIEHALTYSSRVIGLRHGQIELDSPANQLQKQDLLGFYD
;
A
#
# COMPACT_ATOMS: atom_id res chain seq x y z
N MET A 1 -33.93 52.28 -44.29
CA MET A 1 -33.24 53.05 -43.28
C MET A 1 -33.70 52.43 -41.97
N ASP A 2 -33.02 51.68 -41.29
CA ASP A 2 -31.84 51.73 -40.53
C ASP A 2 -31.35 50.31 -40.20
N LYS A 3 -30.06 50.20 -40.21
CA LYS A 3 -29.30 49.00 -39.86
C LYS A 3 -29.33 48.77 -38.34
N ILE A 4 -29.56 47.56 -37.92
CA ILE A 4 -29.17 47.10 -36.60
C ILE A 4 -28.39 45.80 -36.77
N THR A 5 -27.10 45.87 -36.46
CA THR A 5 -26.13 44.77 -36.34
C THR A 5 -26.41 43.98 -35.07
N PRO A 6 -26.30 42.66 -35.04
CA PRO A 6 -26.21 41.92 -33.79
C PRO A 6 -24.76 41.77 -33.37
N GLU A 7 -24.44 42.23 -32.18
CA GLU A 7 -23.21 41.95 -31.44
C GLU A 7 -23.15 40.48 -31.07
N ALA A 8 -22.04 39.88 -31.46
CA ALA A 8 -21.59 38.61 -30.97
C ALA A 8 -20.85 38.82 -29.64
N THR A 9 -21.29 38.20 -28.59
CA THR A 9 -20.44 37.94 -27.42
C THR A 9 -21.01 36.75 -26.62
N SER A 10 -20.51 35.58 -26.87
CA SER A 10 -20.56 34.47 -25.93
C SER A 10 -19.13 33.99 -25.72
N LEU A 11 -18.52 34.52 -24.68
CA LEU A 11 -17.28 33.98 -24.10
C LEU A 11 -17.70 32.78 -23.25
N ASP A 12 -17.52 31.60 -23.80
CA ASP A 12 -17.48 30.34 -23.05
C ASP A 12 -16.29 30.38 -22.11
N MET A 13 -16.55 30.73 -20.88
CA MET A 13 -15.66 30.43 -19.76
C MET A 13 -16.02 29.03 -19.25
N ALA A 14 -15.48 28.02 -19.90
CA ALA A 14 -15.37 26.70 -19.31
C ALA A 14 -14.43 26.80 -18.10
N SER A 15 -15.00 27.02 -16.92
CA SER A 15 -14.29 26.86 -15.65
C SER A 15 -14.03 25.37 -15.46
N GLU A 16 -12.82 24.93 -15.82
CA GLU A 16 -12.25 23.69 -15.30
C GLU A 16 -12.16 23.81 -13.79
N SER A 17 -13.17 23.31 -13.09
CA SER A 17 -13.06 23.06 -11.66
C SER A 17 -12.07 21.91 -11.48
N SER A 18 -10.80 22.23 -11.34
CA SER A 18 -9.75 21.32 -10.88
C SER A 18 -10.15 20.86 -9.47
N SER A 19 -10.87 19.78 -9.37
CA SER A 19 -11.14 19.14 -8.08
C SER A 19 -9.78 18.73 -7.50
N LYS A 20 -9.36 19.41 -6.43
CA LYS A 20 -8.10 19.17 -5.76
C LYS A 20 -8.06 17.72 -5.30
N LYS A 21 -7.29 16.86 -5.98
CA LYS A 21 -7.15 15.44 -5.61
C LYS A 21 -6.69 15.36 -4.16
N ILE A 22 -7.36 14.56 -3.36
CA ILE A 22 -6.93 14.26 -1.99
C ILE A 22 -5.67 13.40 -2.10
N ILE A 23 -4.60 13.77 -1.39
CA ILE A 23 -3.32 13.05 -1.39
C ILE A 23 -3.21 12.28 -0.07
N ASP A 24 -3.07 10.95 -0.17
CA ASP A 24 -2.91 10.08 0.97
C ASP A 24 -1.45 9.89 1.38
N LEU A 25 -0.53 9.86 0.41
CA LEU A 25 0.92 9.81 0.64
C LEU A 25 1.61 10.89 -0.18
N GLU A 26 2.43 11.70 0.48
CA GLU A 26 3.30 12.70 -0.14
C GLU A 26 4.72 12.51 0.38
N ILE A 27 5.67 12.42 -0.54
CA ILE A 27 7.11 12.29 -0.27
C ILE A 27 7.81 13.44 -0.99
N GLN A 28 8.69 14.15 -0.30
CA GLN A 28 9.46 15.26 -0.85
C GLN A 28 10.93 15.11 -0.51
N GLY A 29 11.78 14.96 -1.51
CA GLY A 29 13.23 14.96 -1.43
C GLY A 29 13.80 13.91 -0.46
N LEU A 30 13.20 12.72 -0.38
CA LEU A 30 13.58 11.68 0.59
C LEU A 30 14.94 11.08 0.23
N VAL A 31 15.88 11.14 1.17
CA VAL A 31 17.23 10.55 1.05
C VAL A 31 17.46 9.55 2.18
N LYS A 32 17.92 8.35 1.80
CA LYS A 32 18.25 7.27 2.74
C LYS A 32 19.57 6.60 2.39
N SER A 33 20.47 6.56 3.38
CA SER A 33 21.72 5.79 3.36
C SER A 33 21.76 4.83 4.54
N PHE A 34 22.49 3.70 4.42
CA PHE A 34 22.73 2.79 5.55
C PHE A 34 24.08 3.01 6.21
N ALA A 35 25.04 3.62 5.52
CA ALA A 35 26.33 4.01 6.06
C ALA A 35 26.71 5.41 5.56
N LYS A 36 27.47 6.16 6.37
CA LYS A 36 27.82 7.56 6.09
C LYS A 36 28.66 7.75 4.82
N ASP A 37 29.46 6.74 4.45
CA ASP A 37 30.40 6.81 3.32
C ASP A 37 29.92 6.02 2.09
N GLN A 38 28.66 5.59 2.07
CA GLN A 38 28.07 4.88 0.94
C GLN A 38 27.09 5.78 0.19
N LEU A 39 26.95 5.52 -1.13
CA LEU A 39 25.92 6.14 -1.93
C LEU A 39 24.54 5.88 -1.31
N PRO A 40 23.65 6.86 -1.34
CA PRO A 40 22.30 6.70 -0.82
C PRO A 40 21.58 5.60 -1.59
N ILE A 41 20.82 4.78 -0.86
CA ILE A 41 19.92 3.76 -1.46
C ILE A 41 18.65 4.41 -2.02
N LEU A 42 18.27 5.57 -1.48
CA LEU A 42 17.24 6.46 -2.00
C LEU A 42 17.84 7.86 -2.05
N ASP A 43 17.73 8.52 -3.18
CA ASP A 43 18.40 9.80 -3.46
C ASP A 43 17.42 10.82 -4.06
N GLY A 44 16.79 11.61 -3.20
CA GLY A 44 15.89 12.68 -3.61
C GLY A 44 14.56 12.19 -4.19
N ILE A 45 13.91 11.23 -3.52
CA ILE A 45 12.61 10.71 -3.96
C ILE A 45 11.51 11.74 -3.74
N ASP A 46 10.80 12.07 -4.80
CA ASP A 46 9.55 12.84 -4.81
C ASP A 46 8.42 11.97 -5.34
N LEU A 47 7.33 11.82 -4.58
CA LEU A 47 6.18 10.98 -4.95
C LEU A 47 4.91 11.44 -4.25
N ASN A 48 3.80 11.53 -5.00
CA ASN A 48 2.48 11.77 -4.48
C ASN A 48 1.54 10.63 -4.90
N ILE A 49 0.74 10.12 -3.96
CA ILE A 49 -0.28 9.10 -4.23
C ILE A 49 -1.63 9.67 -3.82
N ALA A 50 -2.57 9.69 -4.76
CA ALA A 50 -3.92 10.17 -4.52
C ALA A 50 -4.76 9.11 -3.78
N HIS A 51 -5.83 9.57 -3.13
CA HIS A 51 -6.81 8.70 -2.48
C HIS A 51 -7.44 7.72 -3.49
N GLY A 52 -7.56 6.45 -3.10
CA GLY A 52 -8.11 5.38 -3.94
C GLY A 52 -7.19 4.94 -5.11
N GLU A 53 -6.00 5.54 -5.26
CA GLU A 53 -5.05 5.18 -6.32
C GLU A 53 -4.35 3.86 -5.98
N ALA A 54 -4.19 2.98 -6.98
CA ALA A 54 -3.35 1.79 -6.89
C ALA A 54 -2.06 2.05 -7.66
N VAL A 55 -0.93 2.12 -6.95
CA VAL A 55 0.39 2.44 -7.50
C VAL A 55 1.33 1.26 -7.31
N SER A 56 1.98 0.83 -8.39
CA SER A 56 3.05 -0.18 -8.34
C SER A 56 4.42 0.48 -8.35
N LEU A 57 5.33 -0.06 -7.54
CA LEU A 57 6.74 0.32 -7.49
C LEU A 57 7.58 -0.80 -8.10
N LEU A 58 8.13 -0.55 -9.28
CA LEU A 58 8.99 -1.46 -10.03
C LEU A 58 10.47 -1.15 -9.84
N GLY A 59 11.32 -2.14 -10.08
CA GLY A 59 12.77 -2.02 -10.09
C GLY A 59 13.44 -3.35 -9.75
N ALA A 60 14.70 -3.50 -10.12
CA ALA A 60 15.51 -4.68 -9.81
C ALA A 60 15.64 -4.91 -8.29
N ASN A 61 16.14 -6.08 -7.91
CA ASN A 61 16.45 -6.37 -6.52
C ASN A 61 17.54 -5.43 -5.99
N GLY A 62 17.35 -4.89 -4.79
CA GLY A 62 18.34 -3.98 -4.17
C GLY A 62 18.19 -2.50 -4.55
N THR A 63 17.28 -2.12 -5.46
CA THR A 63 17.09 -0.71 -5.87
C THR A 63 16.50 0.19 -4.78
N GLY A 64 16.08 -0.34 -3.64
CA GLY A 64 15.53 0.45 -2.54
C GLY A 64 14.01 0.39 -2.36
N LYS A 65 13.26 -0.41 -3.14
CA LYS A 65 11.78 -0.53 -3.03
C LYS A 65 11.30 -0.77 -1.60
N SER A 66 11.74 -1.86 -0.99
CA SER A 66 11.36 -2.19 0.41
C SER A 66 11.84 -1.12 1.40
N THR A 67 12.96 -0.47 1.12
CA THR A 67 13.47 0.64 1.93
C THR A 67 12.52 1.84 1.85
N LEU A 68 12.10 2.22 0.63
CA LEU A 68 11.13 3.30 0.41
C LEU A 68 9.82 3.02 1.14
N LEU A 69 9.23 1.82 0.96
CA LEU A 69 7.98 1.43 1.63
C LEU A 69 8.09 1.51 3.16
N ARG A 70 9.22 1.10 3.73
CA ARG A 70 9.47 1.18 5.18
C ARG A 70 9.72 2.60 5.67
N CYS A 71 10.37 3.46 4.87
CA CYS A 71 10.51 4.89 5.15
C CYS A 71 9.14 5.57 5.17
N CYS A 72 8.26 5.30 4.20
CA CYS A 72 6.90 5.83 4.17
C CYS A 72 6.14 5.55 5.46
N MET A 73 6.30 4.35 6.02
CA MET A 73 5.67 3.96 7.28
C MET A 73 6.44 4.44 8.52
N GLY A 74 7.58 5.13 8.36
CA GLY A 74 8.47 5.49 9.47
C GLY A 74 8.96 4.28 10.27
N LEU A 75 9.07 3.10 9.63
CA LEU A 75 9.63 1.89 10.24
C LEU A 75 11.16 1.94 10.27
N ILE A 76 11.76 2.67 9.35
CA ILE A 76 13.19 3.01 9.33
C ILE A 76 13.35 4.52 9.18
N PRO A 77 14.33 5.13 9.83
CA PRO A 77 14.64 6.55 9.70
C PRO A 77 15.30 6.84 8.34
N PHE A 78 15.16 8.07 7.88
CA PHE A 78 15.85 8.61 6.71
C PHE A 78 16.58 9.91 7.08
N GLU A 79 17.52 10.35 6.22
CA GLU A 79 18.42 11.44 6.54
C GLU A 79 17.88 12.82 6.13
N LYS A 80 17.17 12.89 4.98
CA LYS A 80 16.62 14.14 4.44
C LYS A 80 15.25 13.90 3.83
N GLY A 81 14.52 14.99 3.63
CA GLY A 81 13.21 14.99 3.01
C GLY A 81 12.06 14.97 4.01
N GLU A 82 10.86 14.88 3.48
CA GLU A 82 9.63 14.81 4.25
C GLU A 82 8.72 13.70 3.71
N VAL A 83 8.03 13.02 4.62
CA VAL A 83 6.94 12.08 4.31
C VAL A 83 5.71 12.54 5.04
N LYS A 84 4.61 12.74 4.31
CA LYS A 84 3.29 13.03 4.87
C LYS A 84 2.31 11.91 4.54
N ILE A 85 1.56 11.47 5.53
CA ILE A 85 0.46 10.52 5.38
C ILE A 85 -0.83 11.23 5.77
N PHE A 86 -1.82 11.24 4.89
CA PHE A 86 -3.09 11.97 5.07
C PHE A 86 -2.86 13.44 5.48
N GLY A 87 -1.91 14.10 4.81
CA GLY A 87 -1.52 15.49 5.06
C GLY A 87 -0.74 15.76 6.35
N LYS A 88 -0.39 14.71 7.13
CA LYS A 88 0.37 14.85 8.39
C LYS A 88 1.81 14.40 8.21
N SER A 89 2.75 15.26 8.60
CA SER A 89 4.19 14.97 8.55
C SER A 89 4.57 13.84 9.49
N MET A 90 5.31 12.86 8.98
CA MET A 90 5.87 11.75 9.77
C MET A 90 7.11 12.16 10.55
N THR A 91 7.84 13.17 10.07
CA THR A 91 9.09 13.66 10.69
C THR A 91 8.86 14.71 11.76
N GLN A 92 7.87 15.58 11.57
CA GLN A 92 7.55 16.66 12.51
C GLN A 92 6.53 16.24 13.58
N SER A 93 5.93 15.05 13.44
CA SER A 93 4.95 14.53 14.38
C SER A 93 5.60 13.83 15.57
N SER A 94 4.96 13.89 16.73
CA SER A 94 5.39 13.11 17.89
C SER A 94 5.30 11.60 17.62
N ALA A 95 6.11 10.79 18.34
CA ALA A 95 6.04 9.33 18.22
C ALA A 95 4.62 8.76 18.47
N LYS A 96 3.81 9.45 19.30
CA LYS A 96 2.42 9.10 19.55
C LYS A 96 1.55 9.35 18.32
N ASP A 97 1.74 10.49 17.64
CA ASP A 97 0.97 10.84 16.46
C ASP A 97 1.35 9.97 15.27
N VAL A 98 2.65 9.69 15.06
CA VAL A 98 3.13 8.73 14.06
C VAL A 98 2.50 7.34 14.29
N ARG A 99 2.43 6.87 15.55
CA ARG A 99 1.75 5.60 15.87
C ARG A 99 0.27 5.65 15.51
N LYS A 100 -0.39 6.78 15.77
CA LYS A 100 -1.80 6.98 15.40
C LYS A 100 -1.99 7.00 13.88
N LEU A 101 -1.10 7.62 13.11
CA LEU A 101 -1.13 7.60 11.64
C LEU A 101 -1.02 6.16 11.11
N ARG A 102 -0.08 5.38 11.64
CA ARG A 102 0.10 3.97 11.25
C ARG A 102 -1.14 3.11 11.50
N THR A 103 -2.04 3.47 12.43
CA THR A 103 -3.27 2.70 12.64
C THR A 103 -4.24 2.79 11.46
N HIS A 104 -4.08 3.78 10.59
CA HIS A 104 -4.86 3.94 9.36
C HIS A 104 -4.15 3.36 8.11
N CYS A 105 -2.98 2.75 8.29
CA CYS A 105 -2.20 2.17 7.21
C CYS A 105 -1.99 0.67 7.46
N GLY A 106 -2.49 -0.18 6.58
CA GLY A 106 -2.16 -1.61 6.56
C GLY A 106 -0.78 -1.83 5.97
N PHE A 107 -0.05 -2.84 6.46
CA PHE A 107 1.21 -3.27 5.86
C PHE A 107 1.20 -4.77 5.61
N VAL A 108 1.40 -5.16 4.36
CA VAL A 108 1.55 -6.56 3.94
C VAL A 108 3.03 -6.80 3.62
N PHE A 109 3.66 -7.69 4.38
CA PHE A 109 5.09 -7.98 4.25
C PHE A 109 5.32 -9.18 3.33
N GLN A 110 6.43 -9.21 2.62
CA GLN A 110 6.88 -10.32 1.79
C GLN A 110 6.91 -11.68 2.55
N LYS A 111 7.37 -11.69 3.80
CA LYS A 111 7.42 -12.89 4.67
C LYS A 111 6.18 -13.03 5.56
N HIS A 112 5.00 -12.54 5.17
CA HIS A 112 3.73 -12.55 5.88
C HIS A 112 3.76 -12.00 7.33
N ASN A 113 4.85 -12.16 8.08
CA ASN A 113 5.03 -11.75 9.49
C ASN A 113 3.89 -12.20 10.41
N LEU A 114 3.36 -13.39 10.17
CA LEU A 114 2.38 -14.04 11.02
C LEU A 114 3.08 -14.79 12.15
N VAL A 115 2.39 -14.96 13.28
CA VAL A 115 2.87 -15.79 14.40
C VAL A 115 2.54 -17.26 14.10
N PRO A 116 3.55 -18.12 13.78
CA PRO A 116 3.30 -19.45 13.20
C PRO A 116 2.47 -20.36 14.09
N ARG A 117 2.70 -20.31 15.42
CA ARG A 117 2.05 -21.17 16.40
C ARG A 117 0.64 -20.73 16.80
N LEU A 118 0.20 -19.56 16.36
CA LEU A 118 -1.16 -19.07 16.59
C LEU A 118 -2.07 -19.43 15.42
N SER A 119 -3.38 -19.49 15.71
CA SER A 119 -4.41 -19.71 14.68
C SER A 119 -4.49 -18.52 13.71
N ALA A 120 -5.08 -18.75 12.52
CA ALA A 120 -5.39 -17.70 11.56
C ALA A 120 -6.21 -16.60 12.23
N LEU A 121 -7.27 -16.94 12.94
CA LEU A 121 -8.12 -15.98 13.67
C LEU A 121 -7.34 -15.15 14.68
N SER A 122 -6.45 -15.76 15.47
CA SER A 122 -5.61 -15.01 16.43
C SER A 122 -4.69 -14.00 15.71
N ASN A 123 -4.10 -14.41 14.59
CA ASN A 123 -3.26 -13.53 13.79
C ASN A 123 -4.04 -12.35 13.21
N VAL A 124 -5.28 -12.57 12.76
CA VAL A 124 -6.14 -11.49 12.26
C VAL A 124 -6.55 -10.54 13.39
N ILE A 125 -6.91 -11.06 14.56
CA ILE A 125 -7.25 -10.25 15.74
C ILE A 125 -6.11 -9.28 16.11
N HIS A 126 -4.85 -9.65 15.92
CA HIS A 126 -3.73 -8.73 16.15
C HIS A 126 -3.80 -7.44 15.31
N GLY A 127 -4.45 -7.45 14.16
CA GLY A 127 -4.73 -6.25 13.38
C GLY A 127 -5.57 -5.20 14.12
N SER A 128 -6.38 -5.61 15.11
CA SER A 128 -7.20 -4.69 15.91
C SER A 128 -6.41 -3.82 16.88
N GLN A 129 -5.13 -4.13 17.16
CA GLN A 129 -4.30 -3.39 18.13
C GLN A 129 -4.13 -1.91 17.78
N GLY A 130 -4.39 -1.52 16.53
CA GLY A 130 -4.37 -0.13 16.09
C GLY A 130 -5.50 0.71 16.70
N TRP A 131 -6.69 0.11 16.92
CA TRP A 131 -7.90 0.82 17.36
C TRP A 131 -8.52 0.26 18.65
N GLU A 132 -8.20 -0.96 19.03
CA GLU A 132 -8.61 -1.56 20.31
C GLU A 132 -7.38 -1.76 21.21
N LYS A 133 -7.46 -1.35 22.47
CA LYS A 133 -6.33 -1.40 23.42
C LYS A 133 -6.52 -2.51 24.45
N GLY A 134 -5.40 -3.06 24.93
CA GLY A 134 -5.34 -3.97 26.06
C GLY A 134 -5.01 -5.41 25.69
N MET A 135 -4.81 -6.27 26.70
CA MET A 135 -4.39 -7.66 26.55
C MET A 135 -5.41 -8.52 25.79
N ARG A 136 -6.67 -8.08 25.70
CA ARG A 136 -7.75 -8.78 25.00
C ARG A 136 -7.58 -8.86 23.50
N THR A 137 -6.68 -8.04 22.91
CA THR A 137 -6.35 -8.09 21.48
C THR A 137 -5.21 -9.06 21.15
N TRP A 138 -4.59 -9.67 22.16
CA TRP A 138 -3.51 -10.63 21.98
C TRP A 138 -4.00 -12.10 21.94
N TYR A 139 -5.12 -12.38 22.61
CA TYR A 139 -5.61 -13.75 22.74
C TYR A 139 -7.07 -13.84 22.29
N GLN A 140 -7.34 -14.67 21.27
CA GLN A 140 -8.70 -14.88 20.75
C GLN A 140 -9.71 -15.31 21.83
N ALA A 141 -9.26 -16.10 22.84
CA ALA A 141 -10.12 -16.63 23.88
C ALA A 141 -10.77 -15.54 24.76
N ILE A 142 -10.07 -14.41 24.96
CA ILE A 142 -10.52 -13.28 25.77
C ILE A 142 -10.85 -12.04 24.95
N ALA A 143 -10.74 -12.12 23.62
CA ALA A 143 -11.12 -11.03 22.72
C ALA A 143 -12.63 -10.75 22.84
N LYS A 144 -12.99 -9.47 22.75
CA LYS A 144 -14.40 -9.06 22.78
C LYS A 144 -15.17 -9.67 21.60
N PRO A 145 -16.47 -10.01 21.76
CA PRO A 145 -17.27 -10.65 20.69
C PRO A 145 -17.18 -9.91 19.35
N HIS A 146 -17.41 -8.62 19.32
CA HIS A 146 -17.37 -7.81 18.08
C HIS A 146 -16.00 -7.82 17.37
N ILE A 147 -14.88 -8.00 18.11
CA ILE A 147 -13.53 -8.13 17.53
C ILE A 147 -13.40 -9.48 16.83
N ARG A 148 -13.89 -10.55 17.47
CA ARG A 148 -13.86 -11.90 16.87
C ARG A 148 -14.76 -11.99 15.65
N GLU A 149 -15.95 -11.40 15.71
CA GLU A 149 -16.89 -11.33 14.59
C GLU A 149 -16.29 -10.58 13.42
N PHE A 150 -15.69 -9.42 13.66
CA PHE A 150 -15.04 -8.66 12.60
C PHE A 150 -13.79 -9.37 12.06
N ALA A 151 -13.02 -10.06 12.90
CA ALA A 151 -11.89 -10.87 12.43
C ALA A 151 -12.34 -12.07 11.59
N MET A 152 -13.47 -12.70 11.94
CA MET A 152 -14.10 -13.75 11.13
C MET A 152 -14.56 -13.18 9.78
N HIS A 153 -15.22 -12.02 9.77
CA HIS A 153 -15.61 -11.35 8.54
C HIS A 153 -14.40 -11.06 7.64
N CYS A 154 -13.27 -10.57 8.19
CA CYS A 154 -12.05 -10.41 7.41
C CYS A 154 -11.51 -11.73 6.84
N LEU A 155 -11.63 -12.84 7.58
CA LEU A 155 -11.27 -14.17 7.07
C LEU A 155 -12.22 -14.68 5.99
N GLU A 156 -13.52 -14.40 6.10
CA GLU A 156 -14.52 -14.71 5.07
C GLU A 156 -14.21 -13.97 3.76
N GLN A 157 -13.89 -12.68 3.83
CA GLN A 157 -13.53 -11.88 2.66
C GLN A 157 -12.33 -12.45 1.88
N VAL A 158 -11.41 -13.14 2.54
CA VAL A 158 -10.26 -13.79 1.90
C VAL A 158 -10.42 -15.30 1.72
N SER A 159 -11.63 -15.84 1.87
CA SER A 159 -11.97 -17.27 1.74
C SER A 159 -11.17 -18.17 2.72
N MET A 160 -10.95 -17.69 3.95
CA MET A 160 -10.19 -18.39 4.99
C MET A 160 -11.01 -18.70 6.25
N ALA A 161 -12.33 -18.54 6.23
CA ALA A 161 -13.20 -18.77 7.38
C ALA A 161 -13.09 -20.21 7.94
N ASP A 162 -13.08 -21.23 7.09
CA ASP A 162 -12.96 -22.64 7.46
C ASP A 162 -11.61 -22.96 8.12
N PHE A 163 -10.60 -22.13 7.85
CA PHE A 163 -9.25 -22.26 8.41
C PHE A 163 -9.02 -21.40 9.66
N ALA A 164 -10.05 -20.70 10.16
CA ALA A 164 -9.91 -19.72 11.26
C ALA A 164 -9.21 -20.31 12.51
N LYS A 165 -9.47 -21.57 12.85
CA LYS A 165 -8.88 -22.25 14.00
C LYS A 165 -7.55 -22.94 13.70
N ARG A 166 -7.14 -23.04 12.41
CA ARG A 166 -5.91 -23.71 12.01
C ARG A 166 -4.71 -22.84 12.34
N ARG A 167 -3.63 -23.43 12.81
CA ARG A 167 -2.36 -22.73 13.06
C ARG A 167 -1.73 -22.32 11.74
N VAL A 168 -1.06 -21.16 11.74
CA VAL A 168 -0.44 -20.59 10.52
C VAL A 168 0.66 -21.49 9.96
N ASP A 169 1.43 -22.19 10.83
CA ASP A 169 2.47 -23.13 10.40
C ASP A 169 1.92 -24.39 9.69
N GLN A 170 0.61 -24.57 9.64
CA GLN A 170 -0.09 -25.66 8.94
C GLN A 170 -0.80 -25.17 7.65
N LEU A 171 -0.64 -23.91 7.30
CA LEU A 171 -1.23 -23.31 6.11
C LEU A 171 -0.25 -23.34 4.93
N SER A 172 -0.78 -23.40 3.72
CA SER A 172 0.03 -23.17 2.52
C SER A 172 0.52 -21.72 2.45
N GLY A 173 1.47 -21.43 1.55
CA GLY A 173 1.97 -20.06 1.32
C GLY A 173 0.83 -19.11 0.96
N GLY A 174 0.00 -19.46 -0.03
CA GLY A 174 -1.15 -18.65 -0.45
C GLY A 174 -2.20 -18.47 0.66
N GLN A 175 -2.49 -19.52 1.44
CA GLN A 175 -3.37 -19.42 2.61
C GLN A 175 -2.80 -18.47 3.67
N SER A 176 -1.50 -18.56 3.96
CA SER A 176 -0.83 -17.64 4.90
C SER A 176 -0.86 -16.20 4.40
N GLN A 177 -0.69 -15.98 3.09
CA GLN A 177 -0.80 -14.65 2.50
C GLN A 177 -2.21 -14.09 2.62
N ARG A 178 -3.24 -14.89 2.34
CA ARG A 178 -4.65 -14.48 2.55
C ARG A 178 -4.91 -14.08 4.02
N VAL A 179 -4.36 -14.80 4.99
CA VAL A 179 -4.44 -14.44 6.42
C VAL A 179 -3.70 -13.12 6.71
N ALA A 180 -2.54 -12.86 6.07
CA ALA A 180 -1.83 -11.60 6.23
C ALA A 180 -2.61 -10.41 5.66
N ILE A 181 -3.30 -10.59 4.54
CA ILE A 181 -4.23 -9.61 3.95
C ILE A 181 -5.42 -9.37 4.92
N ALA A 182 -6.07 -10.42 5.43
CA ALA A 182 -7.15 -10.30 6.40
C ALA A 182 -6.72 -9.53 7.65
N ARG A 183 -5.49 -9.76 8.14
CA ARG A 183 -4.92 -9.00 9.26
C ARG A 183 -4.73 -7.52 8.92
N ALA A 184 -4.33 -7.19 7.70
CA ALA A 184 -4.22 -5.80 7.26
C ALA A 184 -5.60 -5.13 7.18
N LEU A 185 -6.62 -5.82 6.64
CA LEU A 185 -8.01 -5.35 6.58
C LEU A 185 -8.62 -5.17 7.97
N MET A 186 -8.30 -6.06 8.93
CA MET A 186 -8.74 -5.95 10.33
C MET A 186 -8.35 -4.60 10.96
N GLN A 187 -7.31 -3.96 10.48
CA GLN A 187 -6.87 -2.64 10.92
C GLN A 187 -7.80 -1.51 10.47
N LYS A 188 -8.75 -1.77 9.54
CA LYS A 188 -9.62 -0.79 8.87
C LYS A 188 -8.80 0.31 8.19
N PRO A 189 -7.87 -0.05 7.33
CA PRO A 189 -6.91 0.88 6.76
C PRO A 189 -7.60 1.80 5.74
N LYS A 190 -7.07 3.03 5.59
CA LYS A 190 -7.37 3.93 4.46
C LYS A 190 -6.35 3.77 3.33
N MET A 191 -5.16 3.27 3.67
CA MET A 191 -4.09 2.97 2.73
C MET A 191 -3.43 1.66 3.11
N VAL A 192 -3.06 0.86 2.11
CA VAL A 192 -2.25 -0.34 2.30
C VAL A 192 -0.94 -0.19 1.54
N ILE A 193 0.15 -0.53 2.22
CA ILE A 193 1.47 -0.69 1.62
C ILE A 193 1.81 -2.17 1.60
N ALA A 194 2.20 -2.70 0.44
CA ALA A 194 2.51 -4.11 0.28
C ALA A 194 3.91 -4.31 -0.34
N ASP A 195 4.79 -4.99 0.39
CA ASP A 195 6.15 -5.27 -0.04
C ASP A 195 6.18 -6.67 -0.66
N GLU A 196 6.17 -6.74 -1.99
CA GLU A 196 6.17 -7.96 -2.79
C GLU A 196 5.12 -9.00 -2.30
N PRO A 197 3.83 -8.66 -2.32
CA PRO A 197 2.79 -9.40 -1.61
C PRO A 197 2.62 -10.85 -2.04
N VAL A 198 3.11 -11.26 -3.22
CA VAL A 198 2.94 -12.63 -3.75
C VAL A 198 4.24 -13.27 -4.22
N ALA A 199 5.40 -12.67 -3.93
CA ALA A 199 6.70 -13.14 -4.42
C ALA A 199 7.10 -14.56 -3.95
N SER A 200 6.50 -15.05 -2.86
CA SER A 200 6.78 -16.39 -2.32
C SER A 200 5.79 -17.46 -2.77
N LEU A 201 4.86 -17.11 -3.66
CA LEU A 201 3.82 -18.01 -4.14
C LEU A 201 4.16 -18.55 -5.54
N ASP A 202 3.57 -19.69 -5.87
CA ASP A 202 3.54 -20.14 -7.26
C ASP A 202 2.69 -19.18 -8.11
N PRO A 203 2.93 -19.09 -9.44
CA PRO A 203 2.28 -18.07 -10.28
C PRO A 203 0.75 -18.07 -10.20
N SER A 204 0.10 -19.23 -10.26
CA SER A 204 -1.36 -19.33 -10.26
C SER A 204 -1.96 -18.90 -8.91
N SER A 205 -1.39 -19.36 -7.79
CA SER A 205 -1.79 -18.91 -6.45
C SER A 205 -1.51 -17.43 -6.24
N GLY A 206 -0.44 -16.91 -6.83
CA GLY A 206 -0.09 -15.49 -6.78
C GLY A 206 -1.14 -14.61 -7.45
N GLU A 207 -1.59 -14.97 -8.66
CA GLU A 207 -2.63 -14.27 -9.40
C GLU A 207 -3.96 -14.28 -8.63
N GLU A 208 -4.42 -15.45 -8.15
CA GLU A 208 -5.64 -15.54 -7.35
C GLU A 208 -5.64 -14.65 -6.09
N VAL A 209 -4.48 -14.59 -5.42
CA VAL A 209 -4.32 -13.75 -4.22
C VAL A 209 -4.30 -12.28 -4.60
N MET A 210 -3.65 -11.90 -5.70
CA MET A 210 -3.64 -10.51 -6.17
C MET A 210 -5.02 -10.05 -6.63
N ASP A 211 -5.75 -10.85 -7.41
CA ASP A 211 -7.11 -10.54 -7.85
C ASP A 211 -8.03 -10.27 -6.67
N LEU A 212 -8.00 -11.16 -5.68
CA LEU A 212 -8.77 -11.00 -4.44
C LEU A 212 -8.35 -9.73 -3.67
N PHE A 213 -7.05 -9.51 -3.53
CA PHE A 213 -6.52 -8.38 -2.78
C PHE A 213 -6.92 -7.05 -3.42
N ILE A 214 -6.75 -6.91 -4.73
CA ILE A 214 -7.11 -5.71 -5.47
C ILE A 214 -8.61 -5.45 -5.46
N SER A 215 -9.45 -6.49 -5.63
CA SER A 215 -10.91 -6.32 -5.55
C SER A 215 -11.34 -5.79 -4.19
N LEU A 216 -10.82 -6.38 -3.09
CA LEU A 216 -11.13 -5.93 -1.73
C LEU A 216 -10.70 -4.48 -1.46
N LEU A 217 -9.54 -4.05 -1.97
CA LEU A 217 -9.10 -2.67 -1.80
C LEU A 217 -9.97 -1.69 -2.59
N LYS A 218 -10.33 -2.02 -3.83
CA LYS A 218 -11.23 -1.20 -4.66
C LYS A 218 -12.63 -1.08 -4.06
N GLU A 219 -13.22 -2.18 -3.60
CA GLU A 219 -14.54 -2.20 -2.97
C GLU A 219 -14.61 -1.32 -1.71
N ASN A 220 -13.51 -1.18 -1.00
CA ASN A 220 -13.42 -0.40 0.24
C ASN A 220 -12.77 0.98 0.06
N ASP A 221 -12.52 1.42 -1.18
CA ASP A 221 -11.90 2.72 -1.52
C ASP A 221 -10.56 2.94 -0.79
N ILE A 222 -9.71 1.90 -0.75
CA ILE A 222 -8.43 1.88 -0.06
C ILE A 222 -7.30 2.16 -1.05
N THR A 223 -6.48 3.17 -0.75
CA THR A 223 -5.27 3.49 -1.50
C THR A 223 -4.23 2.37 -1.38
N LEU A 224 -3.57 2.01 -2.48
CA LEU A 224 -2.56 0.96 -2.52
C LEU A 224 -1.23 1.47 -3.07
N LEU A 225 -0.14 1.18 -2.34
CA LEU A 225 1.23 1.23 -2.86
C LEU A 225 1.86 -0.16 -2.68
N PHE A 226 2.23 -0.82 -3.78
CA PHE A 226 2.86 -2.13 -3.69
C PHE A 226 4.13 -2.22 -4.52
N SER A 227 5.12 -2.96 -4.03
CA SER A 227 6.28 -3.31 -4.82
C SER A 227 6.04 -4.63 -5.56
N SER A 228 6.57 -4.72 -6.77
CA SER A 228 6.58 -5.95 -7.56
C SER A 228 7.89 -6.07 -8.33
N HIS A 229 8.30 -7.29 -8.58
CA HIS A 229 9.34 -7.62 -9.55
C HIS A 229 8.75 -8.28 -10.81
N HIS A 230 7.42 -8.35 -10.94
CA HIS A 230 6.71 -8.82 -12.11
C HIS A 230 6.07 -7.66 -12.86
N ILE A 231 6.46 -7.47 -14.13
CA ILE A 231 5.92 -6.39 -14.99
C ILE A 231 4.42 -6.57 -15.18
N GLU A 232 3.98 -7.80 -15.43
CA GLU A 232 2.58 -8.14 -15.65
C GLU A 232 1.71 -7.71 -14.45
N HIS A 233 2.18 -7.95 -13.22
CA HIS A 233 1.45 -7.54 -12.02
C HIS A 233 1.33 -6.02 -11.93
N ALA A 234 2.39 -5.28 -12.28
CA ALA A 234 2.34 -3.83 -12.26
C ALA A 234 1.34 -3.29 -13.30
N LEU A 235 1.36 -3.79 -14.52
CA LEU A 235 0.45 -3.36 -15.57
C LEU A 235 -1.01 -3.75 -15.32
N THR A 236 -1.26 -4.93 -14.72
CA THR A 236 -2.60 -5.46 -14.49
C THR A 236 -3.25 -4.86 -13.24
N TYR A 237 -2.49 -4.71 -12.16
CA TYR A 237 -3.02 -4.43 -10.82
C TYR A 237 -2.86 -2.99 -10.35
N SER A 238 -2.19 -2.13 -11.13
CA SER A 238 -2.07 -0.72 -10.77
C SER A 238 -2.68 0.21 -11.82
N SER A 239 -3.07 1.40 -11.38
CA SER A 239 -3.46 2.52 -12.25
C SER A 239 -2.24 3.33 -12.70
N ARG A 240 -1.13 3.25 -11.95
CA ARG A 240 0.11 4.02 -12.18
C ARG A 240 1.32 3.20 -11.77
N VAL A 241 2.36 3.30 -12.57
CA VAL A 241 3.63 2.57 -12.39
C VAL A 241 4.76 3.55 -12.11
N ILE A 242 5.49 3.31 -11.04
CA ILE A 242 6.69 4.03 -10.64
C ILE A 242 7.88 3.11 -10.85
N GLY A 243 8.84 3.52 -11.67
CA GLY A 243 10.11 2.80 -11.88
C GLY A 243 11.21 3.38 -11.00
N LEU A 244 11.73 2.58 -10.08
CA LEU A 244 12.85 2.95 -9.20
C LEU A 244 14.15 2.33 -9.71
N ARG A 245 15.14 3.17 -9.98
CA ARG A 245 16.47 2.76 -10.44
C ARG A 245 17.52 3.65 -9.83
N HIS A 246 18.66 3.09 -9.41
CA HIS A 246 19.77 3.83 -8.79
C HIS A 246 19.35 4.76 -7.63
N GLY A 247 18.31 4.37 -6.88
CA GLY A 247 17.81 5.17 -5.77
C GLY A 247 16.95 6.37 -6.19
N GLN A 248 16.58 6.52 -7.47
CA GLN A 248 15.78 7.61 -8.01
C GLN A 248 14.53 7.08 -8.75
N ILE A 249 13.50 7.90 -8.85
CA ILE A 249 12.35 7.63 -9.70
C ILE A 249 12.70 8.05 -11.12
N GLU A 250 12.87 7.07 -12.01
CA GLU A 250 13.16 7.31 -13.44
C GLU A 250 11.90 7.19 -14.32
N LEU A 251 10.85 6.56 -13.81
CA LEU A 251 9.57 6.44 -14.50
C LEU A 251 8.43 6.73 -13.53
N ASP A 252 7.46 7.52 -13.99
CA ASP A 252 6.20 7.79 -13.32
C ASP A 252 5.13 7.98 -14.39
N SER A 253 4.30 6.96 -14.62
CA SER A 253 3.36 6.96 -15.74
C SER A 253 2.09 6.16 -15.44
N PRO A 254 0.93 6.55 -16.00
CA PRO A 254 -0.27 5.71 -15.97
C PRO A 254 0.00 4.33 -16.59
N ALA A 255 -0.47 3.28 -15.93
CA ALA A 255 -0.22 1.89 -16.38
C ALA A 255 -0.77 1.60 -17.79
N ASN A 256 -1.89 2.22 -18.15
CA ASN A 256 -2.54 2.05 -19.46
C ASN A 256 -1.77 2.71 -20.62
N GLN A 257 -0.74 3.50 -20.34
CA GLN A 257 0.13 4.13 -21.35
C GLN A 257 1.44 3.35 -21.54
N LEU A 258 1.67 2.29 -20.74
CA LEU A 258 2.90 1.53 -20.74
C LEU A 258 2.70 0.16 -21.37
N GLN A 259 3.76 -0.29 -22.05
CA GLN A 259 3.90 -1.65 -22.55
C GLN A 259 5.00 -2.39 -21.79
N LYS A 260 5.00 -3.71 -21.84
CA LYS A 260 6.04 -4.55 -21.20
C LYS A 260 7.46 -4.10 -21.58
N GLN A 261 7.65 -3.70 -22.84
CA GLN A 261 8.97 -3.29 -23.36
C GLN A 261 9.51 -2.03 -22.68
N ASP A 262 8.63 -1.09 -22.28
CA ASP A 262 9.03 0.16 -21.62
C ASP A 262 9.59 -0.10 -20.21
N LEU A 263 9.27 -1.25 -19.64
CA LEU A 263 9.59 -1.60 -18.25
C LEU A 263 10.78 -2.58 -18.12
N LEU A 264 11.24 -3.20 -19.23
CA LEU A 264 12.33 -4.17 -19.18
C LEU A 264 13.62 -3.59 -18.61
N GLY A 265 13.96 -2.34 -18.96
CA GLY A 265 15.17 -1.67 -18.48
C GLY A 265 15.25 -1.42 -16.99
N PHE A 266 14.17 -1.66 -16.24
CA PHE A 266 14.16 -1.55 -14.76
C PHE A 266 14.59 -2.83 -14.06
N TYR A 267 14.88 -3.91 -14.80
CA TYR A 267 15.27 -5.22 -14.28
C TYR A 267 16.70 -5.64 -14.66
N ASP A 268 17.35 -4.85 -15.51
CA ASP A 268 18.75 -5.06 -15.95
C ASP A 268 19.78 -4.53 -14.93
#